data_44b8285242a2409a2a87e200181a5fa8
#
_entry.id   44b8285242a2409a2a87e200181a5fa8
#
_cell.length_a   1.000
_cell.length_b   1.000
_cell.length_c   1.000
_cell.angle_alpha   90.00
_cell.angle_beta   90.00
_cell.angle_gamma   90.00
#
_symmetry.space_group_name_H-M   'P 1'
#
loop_
_entity.id
_entity.type
_entity.pdbx_description
1 polymer ?
#
loop_
_entity_poly.entity_id
_entity_poly.type
_entity_poly.pdbx_seq_one_letter_code
_entity_poly.pdbx_strand_id
1 'polypeptide(L)'
;LGDVYKRQSLYLGSIRHLFNEAKRRYNDYDRNIILITNSPFENFVVPKQEATRKRAIPANLIKIISELPYRYTVRGEEANCRYNLAKDCFMLSFCLIGMNSADLYNAAIKVGNTIIYNRTKTRARRSDEAQMQIEIPSLILPLIEKYRDCTGQRVFNFYRSYTTASSFNRAVNYGLKEIGKLIGIADLEYYAARHSWATIALNKVGIDKYTVHAALNHIDESMKVTDIYIERDFVNENRANAKAVS
;
A
#
# COMPACT_ATOMS: atom_id res chain seq x y z
N LEU A 1 22.17 1.49 11.03
CA LEU A 1 21.84 2.50 12.06
C LEU A 1 20.45 3.11 11.83
N GLY A 2 20.05 3.44 10.59
CA GLY A 2 18.74 4.08 10.31
C GLY A 2 17.51 3.29 10.79
N ASP A 3 17.54 1.96 10.74
CA ASP A 3 16.42 1.12 11.22
C ASP A 3 16.32 1.08 12.75
N VAL A 4 17.42 1.27 13.46
CA VAL A 4 17.43 1.33 14.93
C VAL A 4 16.75 2.62 15.40
N TYR A 5 17.08 3.76 14.82
CA TYR A 5 16.46 5.06 15.18
C TYR A 5 14.96 5.11 14.86
N LYS A 6 14.51 4.50 13.75
CA LYS A 6 13.08 4.42 13.44
C LYS A 6 12.30 3.59 14.46
N ARG A 7 12.88 2.49 14.92
CA ARG A 7 12.26 1.64 15.96
C ARG A 7 12.27 2.31 17.32
N GLN A 8 13.32 3.06 17.63
CA GLN A 8 13.45 3.77 18.91
C GLN A 8 12.28 4.75 19.13
N SER A 9 11.96 5.59 18.14
CA SER A 9 10.79 6.48 18.21
C SER A 9 9.49 5.75 18.48
N LEU A 10 9.27 4.60 17.81
CA LEU A 10 8.07 3.78 17.99
C LEU A 10 7.98 3.20 19.41
N TYR A 11 9.05 2.59 19.90
CA TYR A 11 9.04 1.97 21.23
C TYR A 11 8.92 2.99 22.36
N LEU A 12 9.67 4.09 22.29
CA LEU A 12 9.56 5.14 23.29
C LEU A 12 8.20 5.81 23.29
N GLY A 13 7.61 6.01 22.10
CA GLY A 13 6.24 6.50 21.96
C GLY A 13 5.21 5.56 22.58
N SER A 14 5.38 4.26 22.38
CA SER A 14 4.50 3.25 22.97
C SER A 14 4.62 3.18 24.50
N ILE A 15 5.85 3.26 25.04
CA ILE A 15 6.08 3.29 26.50
C ILE A 15 5.45 4.55 27.10
N ARG A 16 5.64 5.72 26.48
CA ARG A 16 4.99 6.96 26.91
C ARG A 16 3.45 6.84 26.92
N HIS A 17 2.89 6.24 25.89
CA HIS A 17 1.44 6.03 25.81
C HIS A 17 0.94 5.15 26.95
N LEU A 18 1.57 3.98 27.18
CA LEU A 18 1.21 3.06 28.27
C LEU A 18 1.35 3.72 29.64
N PHE A 19 2.39 4.51 29.85
CA PHE A 19 2.59 5.22 31.09
C PHE A 19 1.49 6.28 31.35
N ASN A 20 1.11 7.03 30.31
CA ASN A 20 0.03 8.00 30.41
C ASN A 20 -1.33 7.33 30.62
N GLU A 21 -1.57 6.15 30.03
CA GLU A 21 -2.76 5.35 30.31
C GLU A 21 -2.80 4.87 31.75
N ALA A 22 -1.66 4.41 32.29
CA ALA A 22 -1.58 4.03 33.70
C ALA A 22 -1.89 5.21 34.62
N LYS A 23 -1.34 6.40 34.35
CA LYS A 23 -1.69 7.61 35.12
C LYS A 23 -3.18 7.92 35.07
N ARG A 24 -3.80 7.86 33.90
CA ARG A 24 -5.26 8.09 33.76
C ARG A 24 -6.11 7.08 34.52
N ARG A 25 -5.65 5.82 34.58
CA ARG A 25 -6.39 4.74 35.24
C ARG A 25 -6.25 4.74 36.73
N TYR A 26 -5.09 5.10 37.27
CA TYR A 26 -4.77 4.94 38.69
C TYR A 26 -4.79 6.27 39.48
N ASN A 27 -4.73 7.42 38.81
CA ASN A 27 -4.89 8.70 39.47
C ASN A 27 -6.35 9.18 39.32
N ASP A 28 -6.90 9.67 40.40
CA ASP A 28 -8.19 10.36 40.46
C ASP A 28 -7.91 11.82 40.88
N TYR A 29 -7.81 12.69 39.89
CA TYR A 29 -7.49 14.08 40.13
C TYR A 29 -8.63 14.86 40.78
N ASP A 30 -9.89 14.44 40.57
CA ASP A 30 -11.07 15.07 41.17
C ASP A 30 -11.13 14.82 42.69
N ARG A 31 -10.65 13.65 43.13
CA ARG A 31 -10.55 13.28 44.52
C ARG A 31 -9.18 13.52 45.14
N ASN A 32 -8.26 14.13 44.36
CA ASN A 32 -6.86 14.34 44.78
C ASN A 32 -6.11 13.05 45.20
N ILE A 33 -6.48 11.91 44.59
CA ILE A 33 -5.79 10.63 44.78
C ILE A 33 -4.77 10.45 43.67
N ILE A 34 -3.50 10.66 43.99
CA ILE A 34 -2.41 10.54 43.00
C ILE A 34 -1.50 9.39 43.42
N LEU A 35 -1.69 8.22 42.79
CA LEU A 35 -0.87 7.03 43.02
C LEU A 35 0.41 7.04 42.21
N ILE A 36 0.38 7.60 40.98
CA ILE A 36 1.53 7.71 40.10
C ILE A 36 1.90 9.20 40.01
N THR A 37 2.88 9.60 40.81
CA THR A 37 3.37 11.00 40.89
C THR A 37 4.39 11.33 39.81
N ASN A 38 5.20 10.34 39.36
CA ASN A 38 6.29 10.53 38.44
C ASN A 38 5.80 10.96 37.03
N SER A 39 6.60 11.77 36.36
CA SER A 39 6.36 12.22 34.97
C SER A 39 7.65 12.10 34.14
N PRO A 40 8.14 10.87 33.88
CA PRO A 40 9.45 10.68 33.24
C PRO A 40 9.51 11.20 31.80
N PHE A 41 8.36 11.44 31.17
CA PHE A 41 8.27 11.98 29.82
C PHE A 41 7.97 13.48 29.75
N GLU A 42 7.95 14.18 30.89
CA GLU A 42 7.71 15.63 30.93
C GLU A 42 8.88 16.40 30.28
N ASN A 43 10.09 16.01 30.63
CA ASN A 43 11.33 16.60 30.10
C ASN A 43 12.00 15.75 29.01
N PHE A 44 11.38 14.61 28.64
CA PHE A 44 11.91 13.70 27.62
C PHE A 44 11.11 13.82 26.33
N VAL A 45 11.75 14.38 25.30
CA VAL A 45 11.16 14.46 23.97
C VAL A 45 11.43 13.17 23.21
N VAL A 46 10.38 12.44 22.88
CA VAL A 46 10.53 11.27 21.99
C VAL A 46 11.06 11.74 20.63
N PRO A 47 12.18 11.19 20.16
CA PRO A 47 12.74 11.58 18.87
C PRO A 47 11.72 11.47 17.75
N LYS A 48 11.60 12.49 16.91
CA LYS A 48 10.70 12.43 15.74
C LYS A 48 11.23 11.39 14.74
N GLN A 49 10.30 10.66 14.15
CA GLN A 49 10.63 9.75 13.06
C GLN A 49 11.13 10.59 11.87
N GLU A 50 12.24 10.18 11.26
CA GLU A 50 12.73 10.79 10.03
C GLU A 50 11.67 10.71 8.93
N ALA A 51 11.66 11.71 8.05
CA ALA A 51 10.76 11.75 6.91
C ALA A 51 10.93 10.49 6.05
N THR A 52 9.81 9.90 5.68
CA THR A 52 9.82 8.71 4.81
C THR A 52 10.45 9.06 3.47
N ARG A 53 11.44 8.28 3.03
CA ARG A 53 12.09 8.43 1.73
C ARG A 53 11.03 8.38 0.61
N LYS A 54 11.11 9.31 -0.35
CA LYS A 54 10.32 9.27 -1.58
C LYS A 54 10.76 8.06 -2.40
N ARG A 55 9.80 7.22 -2.79
CA ARG A 55 10.04 5.96 -3.51
C ARG A 55 9.47 5.95 -4.92
N ALA A 56 8.88 7.07 -5.34
CA ALA A 56 8.34 7.19 -6.69
C ALA A 56 9.45 7.07 -7.73
N ILE A 57 9.20 6.29 -8.76
CA ILE A 57 10.04 6.21 -9.95
C ILE A 57 9.34 6.92 -11.11
N PRO A 58 10.07 7.49 -12.06
CA PRO A 58 9.50 8.20 -13.20
C PRO A 58 8.79 7.26 -14.19
N ALA A 59 7.84 7.79 -14.95
CA ALA A 59 6.98 7.01 -15.86
C ALA A 59 7.78 6.22 -16.92
N ASN A 60 8.89 6.78 -17.43
CA ASN A 60 9.75 6.08 -18.39
C ASN A 60 10.34 4.79 -17.79
N LEU A 61 10.67 4.75 -16.49
CA LEU A 61 11.16 3.53 -15.84
C LEU A 61 10.04 2.51 -15.60
N ILE A 62 8.81 2.96 -15.38
CA ILE A 62 7.64 2.06 -15.31
C ILE A 62 7.42 1.40 -16.67
N LYS A 63 7.51 2.18 -17.76
CA LYS A 63 7.45 1.66 -19.13
C LYS A 63 8.55 0.63 -19.38
N ILE A 64 9.79 0.93 -19.01
CA ILE A 64 10.90 -0.03 -19.11
C ILE A 64 10.58 -1.32 -18.34
N ILE A 65 10.07 -1.24 -17.10
CA ILE A 65 9.67 -2.43 -16.33
C ILE A 65 8.62 -3.24 -17.08
N SER A 66 7.61 -2.58 -17.68
CA SER A 66 6.55 -3.27 -18.43
C SER A 66 7.08 -4.00 -19.68
N GLU A 67 8.13 -3.48 -20.30
CA GLU A 67 8.76 -4.00 -21.51
C GLU A 67 9.89 -5.01 -21.24
N LEU A 68 10.33 -5.17 -20.00
CA LEU A 68 11.36 -6.16 -19.67
C LEU A 68 10.96 -7.57 -20.16
N PRO A 69 11.87 -8.33 -20.76
CA PRO A 69 11.56 -9.68 -21.19
C PRO A 69 11.28 -10.60 -20.00
N TYR A 70 10.36 -11.53 -20.17
CA TYR A 70 10.17 -12.62 -19.21
C TYR A 70 11.36 -13.57 -19.28
N ARG A 71 11.64 -14.24 -18.18
CA ARG A 71 12.57 -15.38 -18.14
C ARG A 71 11.82 -16.65 -18.52
N TYR A 72 12.44 -17.49 -19.29
CA TYR A 72 11.90 -18.75 -19.78
C TYR A 72 12.70 -19.93 -19.24
N THR A 73 12.05 -21.08 -19.16
CA THR A 73 12.71 -22.36 -18.88
C THR A 73 13.45 -22.86 -20.13
N VAL A 74 14.28 -23.88 -19.96
CA VAL A 74 14.96 -24.54 -21.09
C VAL A 74 13.96 -25.11 -22.11
N ARG A 75 12.73 -25.39 -21.70
CA ARG A 75 11.65 -25.88 -22.57
C ARG A 75 10.90 -24.77 -23.30
N GLY A 76 11.28 -23.50 -23.13
CA GLY A 76 10.62 -22.36 -23.76
C GLY A 76 9.32 -21.90 -23.08
N GLU A 77 8.97 -22.46 -21.92
CA GLU A 77 7.83 -22.02 -21.13
C GLU A 77 8.23 -20.84 -20.22
N GLU A 78 7.31 -19.94 -19.92
CA GLU A 78 7.58 -18.87 -18.99
C GLU A 78 7.98 -19.43 -17.61
N ALA A 79 9.15 -19.02 -17.12
CA ALA A 79 9.68 -19.54 -15.87
C ALA A 79 8.85 -19.04 -14.67
N ASN A 80 8.43 -19.96 -13.82
CA ASN A 80 7.85 -19.62 -12.52
C ASN A 80 8.95 -19.15 -11.57
N CYS A 81 9.34 -17.88 -11.67
CA CYS A 81 10.42 -17.28 -10.90
C CYS A 81 10.01 -15.94 -10.27
N ARG A 82 10.74 -15.54 -9.24
CA ARG A 82 10.46 -14.30 -8.50
C ARG A 82 10.60 -13.05 -9.36
N TYR A 83 11.45 -13.07 -10.37
CA TYR A 83 11.64 -11.97 -11.31
C TYR A 83 10.36 -11.73 -12.15
N ASN A 84 9.82 -12.78 -12.81
CA ASN A 84 8.60 -12.67 -13.60
C ASN A 84 7.41 -12.26 -12.74
N LEU A 85 7.25 -12.90 -11.57
CA LEU A 85 6.22 -12.55 -10.60
C LEU A 85 6.32 -11.08 -10.17
N ALA A 86 7.53 -10.61 -9.88
CA ALA A 86 7.75 -9.24 -9.40
C ALA A 86 7.42 -8.19 -10.45
N LYS A 87 7.80 -8.43 -11.71
CA LYS A 87 7.42 -7.60 -12.86
C LYS A 87 5.90 -7.46 -12.94
N ASP A 88 5.20 -8.57 -12.98
CA ASP A 88 3.75 -8.62 -13.12
C ASP A 88 3.03 -7.97 -11.93
N CYS A 89 3.44 -8.31 -10.71
CA CYS A 89 2.85 -7.74 -9.50
C CYS A 89 3.09 -6.24 -9.36
N PHE A 90 4.23 -5.73 -9.83
CA PHE A 90 4.50 -4.30 -9.86
C PHE A 90 3.55 -3.58 -10.83
N MET A 91 3.36 -4.13 -12.03
CA MET A 91 2.42 -3.58 -13.02
C MET A 91 0.97 -3.67 -12.55
N LEU A 92 0.56 -4.81 -11.97
CA LEU A 92 -0.76 -4.94 -11.35
C LEU A 92 -0.98 -3.87 -10.27
N SER A 93 0.00 -3.69 -9.37
CA SER A 93 -0.10 -2.65 -8.34
C SER A 93 -0.23 -1.27 -8.94
N PHE A 94 0.65 -0.90 -9.86
CA PHE A 94 0.64 0.42 -10.48
C PHE A 94 -0.70 0.71 -11.18
N CYS A 95 -1.17 -0.20 -12.02
CA CYS A 95 -2.41 -0.04 -12.77
C CYS A 95 -3.69 -0.16 -11.91
N LEU A 96 -3.59 -0.72 -10.71
CA LEU A 96 -4.68 -0.81 -9.73
C LEU A 96 -4.51 0.25 -8.61
N ILE A 97 -4.21 1.48 -8.99
CA ILE A 97 -4.10 2.65 -8.07
C ILE A 97 -3.08 2.41 -6.94
N GLY A 98 -1.99 1.75 -7.25
CA GLY A 98 -0.98 1.40 -6.25
C GLY A 98 -1.51 0.46 -5.16
N MET A 99 -2.30 -0.53 -5.52
CA MET A 99 -2.83 -1.54 -4.58
C MET A 99 -1.69 -2.19 -3.80
N ASN A 100 -1.81 -2.24 -2.46
CA ASN A 100 -0.78 -2.84 -1.61
C ASN A 100 -0.69 -4.36 -1.84
N SER A 101 0.47 -4.95 -1.59
CA SER A 101 0.71 -6.39 -1.76
C SER A 101 -0.23 -7.26 -0.91
N ALA A 102 -0.55 -6.82 0.31
CA ALA A 102 -1.50 -7.53 1.17
C ALA A 102 -2.93 -7.46 0.60
N ASP A 103 -3.31 -6.34 0.00
CA ASP A 103 -4.62 -6.16 -0.60
C ASP A 103 -4.72 -6.94 -1.92
N LEU A 104 -3.66 -6.94 -2.74
CA LEU A 104 -3.56 -7.76 -3.96
C LEU A 104 -3.66 -9.26 -3.63
N TYR A 105 -2.95 -9.70 -2.58
CA TYR A 105 -2.98 -11.09 -2.12
C TYR A 105 -4.36 -11.51 -1.59
N ASN A 106 -5.10 -10.60 -0.93
CA ASN A 106 -6.37 -10.89 -0.26
C ASN A 106 -7.61 -10.46 -1.06
N ALA A 107 -7.47 -9.82 -2.23
CA ALA A 107 -8.60 -9.37 -3.03
C ALA A 107 -9.55 -10.55 -3.30
N ALA A 108 -10.81 -10.42 -2.85
CA ALA A 108 -11.75 -11.54 -2.87
C ALA A 108 -12.87 -11.38 -3.90
N ILE A 109 -13.20 -10.17 -4.31
CA ILE A 109 -14.38 -9.90 -5.12
C ILE A 109 -13.98 -9.24 -6.45
N LYS A 110 -14.41 -9.83 -7.56
CA LYS A 110 -14.37 -9.24 -8.90
C LYS A 110 -15.76 -9.32 -9.50
N VAL A 111 -16.34 -8.17 -9.86
CA VAL A 111 -17.64 -8.07 -10.51
C VAL A 111 -17.45 -7.37 -11.87
N GLY A 112 -17.74 -8.10 -12.94
CA GLY A 112 -17.48 -7.59 -14.28
C GLY A 112 -16.01 -7.20 -14.47
N ASN A 113 -15.75 -5.93 -14.75
CA ASN A 113 -14.41 -5.37 -14.91
C ASN A 113 -13.92 -4.61 -13.66
N THR A 114 -14.52 -4.81 -12.48
CA THR A 114 -14.19 -4.08 -11.26
C THR A 114 -13.72 -5.04 -10.17
N ILE A 115 -12.60 -4.71 -9.53
CA ILE A 115 -12.13 -5.37 -8.30
C ILE A 115 -12.65 -4.57 -7.11
N ILE A 116 -13.31 -5.27 -6.19
CA ILE A 116 -13.84 -4.71 -4.95
C ILE A 116 -13.10 -5.35 -3.77
N TYR A 117 -12.52 -4.54 -2.91
CA TYR A 117 -11.81 -5.04 -1.73
C TYR A 117 -11.84 -4.03 -0.58
N ASN A 118 -11.68 -4.54 0.63
CA ASN A 118 -11.54 -3.74 1.85
C ASN A 118 -10.07 -3.70 2.23
N ARG A 119 -9.51 -2.48 2.35
CA ARG A 119 -8.08 -2.30 2.60
C ARG A 119 -7.64 -2.96 3.91
N THR A 120 -6.82 -3.99 3.83
CA THR A 120 -6.41 -4.85 4.95
C THR A 120 -5.89 -4.07 6.17
N LYS A 121 -5.12 -3.00 5.94
CA LYS A 121 -4.50 -2.21 7.03
C LYS A 121 -5.49 -1.38 7.84
N THR A 122 -6.60 -0.93 7.24
CA THR A 122 -7.45 0.12 7.82
C THR A 122 -8.92 -0.30 8.00
N ARG A 123 -9.36 -1.41 7.41
CA ARG A 123 -10.75 -1.86 7.45
C ARG A 123 -11.35 -1.94 8.86
N ALA A 124 -10.59 -2.44 9.83
CA ALA A 124 -11.07 -2.62 11.21
C ALA A 124 -11.19 -1.30 12.00
N ARG A 125 -10.76 -0.17 11.43
CA ARG A 125 -10.75 1.14 12.11
C ARG A 125 -11.70 2.15 11.47
N ARG A 126 -12.42 1.74 10.41
CA ARG A 126 -13.27 2.62 9.60
C ARG A 126 -14.69 2.07 9.51
N SER A 127 -15.67 2.94 9.57
CA SER A 127 -17.09 2.58 9.43
C SER A 127 -17.45 2.10 8.02
N ASP A 128 -16.75 2.61 6.99
CA ASP A 128 -16.86 2.19 5.58
C ASP A 128 -16.00 0.98 5.24
N GLU A 129 -15.43 0.32 6.27
CA GLU A 129 -14.51 -0.82 6.14
C GLU A 129 -13.35 -0.58 5.17
N ALA A 130 -13.06 0.69 4.87
CA ALA A 130 -12.04 1.10 3.91
C ALA A 130 -12.21 0.44 2.53
N GLN A 131 -13.46 0.32 2.05
CA GLN A 131 -13.79 -0.28 0.76
C GLN A 131 -13.15 0.50 -0.40
N MET A 132 -12.73 -0.24 -1.42
CA MET A 132 -12.22 0.26 -2.69
C MET A 132 -12.89 -0.48 -3.83
N GLN A 133 -13.18 0.25 -4.91
CA GLN A 133 -13.68 -0.29 -6.17
C GLN A 133 -12.81 0.24 -7.31
N ILE A 134 -12.07 -0.64 -7.95
CA ILE A 134 -11.12 -0.27 -9.00
C ILE A 134 -11.51 -0.95 -10.30
N GLU A 135 -11.80 -0.13 -11.32
CA GLU A 135 -11.96 -0.61 -12.68
C GLU A 135 -10.61 -1.09 -13.22
N ILE A 136 -10.61 -2.27 -13.84
CA ILE A 136 -9.42 -2.90 -14.38
C ILE A 136 -9.09 -2.26 -15.73
N PRO A 137 -7.94 -1.57 -15.87
CA PRO A 137 -7.49 -1.07 -17.16
C PRO A 137 -7.24 -2.21 -18.13
N SER A 138 -7.58 -2.01 -19.42
CA SER A 138 -7.40 -3.02 -20.47
C SER A 138 -5.96 -3.51 -20.61
N LEU A 139 -4.99 -2.64 -20.33
CA LEU A 139 -3.56 -2.94 -20.35
C LEU A 139 -3.17 -4.15 -19.49
N ILE A 140 -3.83 -4.36 -18.36
CA ILE A 140 -3.48 -5.45 -17.42
C ILE A 140 -4.44 -6.64 -17.45
N LEU A 141 -5.43 -6.65 -18.35
CA LEU A 141 -6.32 -7.81 -18.48
C LEU A 141 -5.58 -9.14 -18.67
N PRO A 142 -4.51 -9.22 -19.49
CA PRO A 142 -3.72 -10.46 -19.59
C PRO A 142 -3.11 -10.90 -18.27
N LEU A 143 -2.69 -9.96 -17.40
CA LEU A 143 -2.14 -10.30 -16.09
C LEU A 143 -3.25 -10.74 -15.11
N ILE A 144 -4.43 -10.14 -15.20
CA ILE A 144 -5.60 -10.57 -14.41
C ILE A 144 -5.95 -12.02 -14.72
N GLU A 145 -5.99 -12.39 -16.01
CA GLU A 145 -6.27 -13.77 -16.43
C GLU A 145 -5.14 -14.75 -16.08
N LYS A 146 -3.89 -14.33 -16.23
CA LYS A 146 -2.71 -15.14 -15.86
C LYS A 146 -2.73 -15.58 -14.39
N TYR A 147 -3.13 -14.68 -13.51
CA TYR A 147 -3.15 -14.92 -12.06
C TYR A 147 -4.55 -15.21 -11.50
N ARG A 148 -5.52 -15.43 -12.36
CA ARG A 148 -6.91 -15.71 -11.96
C ARG A 148 -7.00 -16.91 -11.03
N ASP A 149 -7.77 -16.78 -9.97
CA ASP A 149 -8.14 -17.90 -9.12
C ASP A 149 -9.34 -18.65 -9.67
N CYS A 150 -9.12 -19.86 -10.16
CA CYS A 150 -10.18 -20.72 -10.70
C CYS A 150 -11.10 -21.30 -9.62
N THR A 151 -10.75 -21.20 -8.32
CA THR A 151 -11.59 -21.68 -7.23
C THR A 151 -12.66 -20.67 -6.80
N GLY A 152 -12.53 -19.43 -7.21
CA GLY A 152 -13.44 -18.35 -6.84
C GLY A 152 -13.30 -17.85 -5.38
N GLN A 153 -12.30 -18.33 -4.64
CA GLN A 153 -12.06 -17.88 -3.27
C GLN A 153 -11.48 -16.46 -3.22
N ARG A 154 -10.67 -16.12 -4.24
CA ARG A 154 -10.03 -14.79 -4.39
C ARG A 154 -10.05 -14.37 -5.85
N VAL A 155 -9.65 -13.12 -6.09
CA VAL A 155 -9.42 -12.64 -7.45
C VAL A 155 -8.16 -13.29 -8.04
N PHE A 156 -7.11 -13.43 -7.22
CA PHE A 156 -5.80 -13.92 -7.62
C PHE A 156 -5.41 -15.20 -6.87
N ASN A 157 -4.68 -16.07 -7.55
CA ASN A 157 -4.25 -17.39 -7.07
C ASN A 157 -2.97 -17.37 -6.23
N PHE A 158 -2.44 -16.21 -5.84
CA PHE A 158 -1.16 -16.09 -5.10
C PHE A 158 -1.12 -16.89 -3.80
N TYR A 159 -2.26 -17.05 -3.12
CA TYR A 159 -2.36 -17.81 -1.87
C TYR A 159 -2.09 -19.32 -2.05
N ARG A 160 -2.15 -19.83 -3.28
CA ARG A 160 -1.81 -21.22 -3.59
C ARG A 160 -0.31 -21.49 -3.54
N SER A 161 0.49 -20.47 -3.84
CA SER A 161 1.97 -20.55 -3.85
C SER A 161 2.60 -19.94 -2.59
N TYR A 162 1.89 -19.08 -1.89
CA TYR A 162 2.39 -18.36 -0.70
C TYR A 162 1.39 -18.47 0.44
N THR A 163 1.82 -18.99 1.58
CA THR A 163 0.96 -19.22 2.74
C THR A 163 0.47 -17.94 3.41
N THR A 164 1.20 -16.82 3.26
CA THR A 164 0.87 -15.53 3.87
C THR A 164 1.14 -14.37 2.90
N ALA A 165 0.40 -13.27 3.09
CA ALA A 165 0.66 -12.03 2.36
C ALA A 165 2.09 -11.50 2.60
N SER A 166 2.68 -11.77 3.77
CA SER A 166 4.05 -11.38 4.10
C SER A 166 5.08 -12.18 3.29
N SER A 167 4.90 -13.50 3.15
CA SER A 167 5.77 -14.34 2.33
C SER A 167 5.68 -13.97 0.84
N PHE A 168 4.47 -13.71 0.36
CA PHE A 168 4.23 -13.18 -0.99
C PHE A 168 4.96 -11.85 -1.21
N ASN A 169 4.74 -10.85 -0.33
CA ASN A 169 5.41 -9.56 -0.43
C ASN A 169 6.94 -9.67 -0.43
N ARG A 170 7.50 -10.58 0.38
CA ARG A 170 8.94 -10.84 0.41
C ARG A 170 9.44 -11.40 -0.92
N ALA A 171 8.70 -12.35 -1.52
CA ALA A 171 9.07 -12.93 -2.81
C ALA A 171 9.05 -11.88 -3.94
N VAL A 172 8.02 -11.04 -3.99
CA VAL A 172 7.91 -9.93 -4.96
C VAL A 172 9.05 -8.94 -4.77
N ASN A 173 9.33 -8.48 -3.54
CA ASN A 173 10.41 -7.54 -3.29
C ASN A 173 11.80 -8.12 -3.60
N TYR A 174 11.98 -9.43 -3.46
CA TYR A 174 13.22 -10.08 -3.88
C TYR A 174 13.41 -9.98 -5.41
N GLY A 175 12.37 -10.26 -6.20
CA GLY A 175 12.43 -10.10 -7.66
C GLY A 175 12.58 -8.64 -8.09
N LEU A 176 11.94 -7.68 -7.38
CA LEU A 176 12.08 -6.26 -7.66
C LEU A 176 13.50 -5.73 -7.41
N LYS A 177 14.25 -6.30 -6.47
CA LYS A 177 15.67 -5.98 -6.30
C LYS A 177 16.51 -6.39 -7.51
N GLU A 178 16.18 -7.51 -8.17
CA GLU A 178 16.85 -7.91 -9.42
C GLU A 178 16.47 -6.95 -10.55
N ILE A 179 15.19 -6.61 -10.70
CA ILE A 179 14.72 -5.64 -11.68
C ILE A 179 15.39 -4.28 -11.44
N GLY A 180 15.43 -3.83 -10.19
CA GLY A 180 16.05 -2.56 -9.81
C GLY A 180 17.52 -2.47 -10.24
N LYS A 181 18.28 -3.55 -10.10
CA LYS A 181 19.68 -3.62 -10.59
C LYS A 181 19.77 -3.42 -12.11
N LEU A 182 18.82 -3.99 -12.86
CA LEU A 182 18.80 -3.88 -14.33
C LEU A 182 18.48 -2.47 -14.81
N ILE A 183 17.64 -1.75 -14.08
CA ILE A 183 17.18 -0.40 -14.46
C ILE A 183 17.88 0.73 -13.68
N GLY A 184 18.92 0.39 -12.89
CA GLY A 184 19.71 1.37 -12.14
C GLY A 184 19.05 1.94 -10.89
N ILE A 185 18.07 1.25 -10.30
CA ILE A 185 17.42 1.63 -9.05
C ILE A 185 17.80 0.67 -7.93
N ALA A 186 18.68 1.10 -7.02
CA ALA A 186 19.25 0.23 -5.98
C ALA A 186 18.20 -0.42 -5.04
N ASP A 187 17.14 0.32 -4.70
CA ASP A 187 16.16 -0.07 -3.67
C ASP A 187 14.73 -0.08 -4.24
N LEU A 188 14.52 -0.71 -5.40
CA LEU A 188 13.18 -0.88 -5.95
C LEU A 188 12.39 -1.84 -5.08
N GLU A 189 11.24 -1.36 -4.56
CA GLU A 189 10.33 -2.12 -3.73
C GLU A 189 8.90 -2.05 -4.29
N TYR A 190 8.07 -3.00 -3.91
CA TYR A 190 6.67 -3.06 -4.33
C TYR A 190 5.91 -1.74 -4.08
N TYR A 191 6.16 -1.11 -2.94
CA TYR A 191 5.50 0.14 -2.56
C TYR A 191 5.86 1.33 -3.47
N ALA A 192 6.93 1.22 -4.25
CA ALA A 192 7.29 2.22 -5.27
C ALA A 192 6.19 2.39 -6.33
N ALA A 193 5.46 1.33 -6.69
CA ALA A 193 4.34 1.41 -7.63
C ALA A 193 3.28 2.41 -7.16
N ARG A 194 2.91 2.36 -5.87
CA ARG A 194 1.93 3.27 -5.28
C ARG A 194 2.42 4.72 -5.22
N HIS A 195 3.67 4.93 -4.82
CA HIS A 195 4.27 6.28 -4.81
C HIS A 195 4.35 6.87 -6.22
N SER A 196 4.67 6.04 -7.21
CA SER A 196 4.78 6.45 -8.61
C SER A 196 3.41 6.80 -9.18
N TRP A 197 2.40 5.98 -8.94
CA TRP A 197 1.04 6.28 -9.36
C TRP A 197 0.59 7.64 -8.81
N ALA A 198 0.73 7.87 -7.52
CA ALA A 198 0.34 9.13 -6.89
C ALA A 198 1.10 10.35 -7.45
N THR A 199 2.41 10.19 -7.66
CA THR A 199 3.26 11.26 -8.21
C THR A 199 2.93 11.56 -9.67
N ILE A 200 2.68 10.55 -10.46
CA ILE A 200 2.30 10.69 -11.88
C ILE A 200 0.92 11.31 -11.99
N ALA A 201 -0.07 10.80 -11.26
CA ALA A 201 -1.43 11.33 -11.26
C ALA A 201 -1.44 12.83 -10.91
N LEU A 202 -0.75 13.23 -9.84
CA LEU A 202 -0.69 14.62 -9.41
C LEU A 202 0.14 15.49 -10.35
N ASN A 203 1.40 15.10 -10.62
CA ASN A 203 2.39 16.00 -11.21
C ASN A 203 2.46 15.94 -12.75
N LYS A 204 2.04 14.82 -13.37
CA LYS A 204 2.10 14.63 -14.81
C LYS A 204 0.73 14.73 -15.48
N VAL A 205 -0.28 14.13 -14.84
CA VAL A 205 -1.64 14.12 -15.35
C VAL A 205 -2.46 15.33 -14.88
N GLY A 206 -2.04 15.97 -13.77
CA GLY A 206 -2.72 17.14 -13.22
C GLY A 206 -4.00 16.81 -12.45
N ILE A 207 -4.11 15.59 -11.94
CA ILE A 207 -5.22 15.22 -11.05
C ILE A 207 -5.07 15.98 -9.73
N ASP A 208 -6.17 16.53 -9.24
CA ASP A 208 -6.17 17.28 -7.99
C ASP A 208 -5.78 16.39 -6.79
N LYS A 209 -5.25 17.05 -5.76
CA LYS A 209 -4.73 16.35 -4.58
C LYS A 209 -5.82 15.60 -3.81
N TYR A 210 -7.05 16.10 -3.79
CA TYR A 210 -8.16 15.45 -3.09
C TYR A 210 -8.52 14.12 -3.77
N THR A 211 -8.68 14.13 -5.09
CA THR A 211 -8.92 12.92 -5.88
C THR A 211 -7.79 11.89 -5.71
N VAL A 212 -6.52 12.33 -5.74
CA VAL A 212 -5.38 11.43 -5.48
C VAL A 212 -5.44 10.85 -4.06
N HIS A 213 -5.79 11.65 -3.06
CA HIS A 213 -5.92 11.22 -1.67
C HIS A 213 -7.04 10.20 -1.49
N ALA A 214 -8.21 10.45 -2.09
CA ALA A 214 -9.36 9.54 -2.11
C ALA A 214 -9.01 8.22 -2.82
N ALA A 215 -8.38 8.29 -4.00
CA ALA A 215 -7.93 7.12 -4.76
C ALA A 215 -6.93 6.25 -3.98
N LEU A 216 -6.08 6.86 -3.19
CA LEU A 216 -5.18 6.15 -2.27
C LEU A 216 -5.89 5.65 -1.00
N ASN A 217 -7.19 5.88 -0.86
CA ASN A 217 -7.98 5.53 0.33
C ASN A 217 -7.38 6.10 1.62
N HIS A 218 -6.89 7.34 1.57
CA HIS A 218 -6.45 8.09 2.73
C HIS A 218 -7.63 8.87 3.31
N ILE A 219 -7.65 9.07 4.62
CA ILE A 219 -8.57 9.98 5.30
C ILE A 219 -7.86 11.32 5.44
N ASP A 220 -8.55 12.39 5.09
CA ASP A 220 -8.14 13.75 5.40
C ASP A 220 -9.00 14.24 6.58
N GLU A 221 -8.39 14.36 7.75
CA GLU A 221 -9.10 14.78 8.96
C GLU A 221 -9.69 16.21 8.81
N SER A 222 -9.11 17.05 7.96
CA SER A 222 -9.60 18.39 7.69
C SER A 222 -10.88 18.40 6.84
N MET A 223 -11.12 17.36 6.05
CA MET A 223 -12.28 17.21 5.17
C MET A 223 -13.38 16.34 5.77
N LYS A 224 -13.17 15.78 6.96
CA LYS A 224 -14.07 14.81 7.59
C LYS A 224 -15.54 15.27 7.70
N VAL A 225 -15.75 16.55 7.95
CA VAL A 225 -17.10 17.12 8.03
C VAL A 225 -17.76 17.16 6.66
N THR A 226 -17.01 17.51 5.62
CA THR A 226 -17.50 17.55 4.24
C THR A 226 -17.80 16.16 3.71
N ASP A 227 -16.96 15.18 4.06
CA ASP A 227 -17.11 13.79 3.62
C ASP A 227 -18.40 13.12 4.14
N ILE A 228 -19.02 13.65 5.21
CA ILE A 228 -20.32 13.18 5.71
C ILE A 228 -21.44 13.43 4.69
N TYR A 229 -21.31 14.47 3.87
CA TYR A 229 -22.34 14.87 2.89
C TYR A 229 -22.11 14.27 1.50
N ILE A 230 -20.99 13.60 1.28
CA ILE A 230 -20.58 13.08 -0.03
C ILE A 230 -20.67 11.56 -0.03
N GLU A 231 -21.54 11.01 -0.86
CA GLU A 231 -21.57 9.59 -1.15
C GLU A 231 -20.43 9.24 -2.12
N ARG A 232 -19.60 8.28 -1.76
CA ARG A 232 -18.45 7.87 -2.56
C ARG A 232 -18.85 6.87 -3.63
N ASP A 233 -18.68 7.23 -4.90
CA ASP A 233 -19.03 6.42 -6.07
C ASP A 233 -17.80 5.82 -6.82
N PHE A 234 -16.57 6.21 -6.45
CA PHE A 234 -15.31 5.82 -7.07
C PHE A 234 -15.11 6.24 -8.54
N VAL A 235 -16.03 6.98 -9.15
CA VAL A 235 -15.95 7.40 -10.56
C VAL A 235 -14.74 8.28 -10.81
N ASN A 236 -14.50 9.26 -9.94
CA ASN A 236 -13.37 10.18 -10.09
C ASN A 236 -12.02 9.48 -9.92
N GLU A 237 -11.92 8.56 -8.97
CA GLU A 237 -10.71 7.77 -8.74
C GLU A 237 -10.41 6.85 -9.92
N ASN A 238 -11.41 6.20 -10.51
CA ASN A 238 -11.24 5.33 -11.67
C ASN A 238 -10.93 6.15 -12.94
N ARG A 239 -11.55 7.30 -13.13
CA ARG A 239 -11.20 8.24 -14.21
C ARG A 239 -9.77 8.74 -14.08
N ALA A 240 -9.33 9.08 -12.87
CA ALA A 240 -7.95 9.47 -12.59
C ALA A 240 -6.99 8.31 -12.89
N ASN A 241 -7.34 7.08 -12.51
CA ASN A 241 -6.54 5.89 -12.80
C ASN A 241 -6.38 5.66 -14.31
N ALA A 242 -7.47 5.71 -15.06
CA ALA A 242 -7.43 5.55 -16.52
C ALA A 242 -6.45 6.54 -17.18
N LYS A 243 -6.44 7.80 -16.73
CA LYS A 243 -5.50 8.82 -17.23
C LYS A 243 -4.05 8.61 -16.75
N ALA A 244 -3.84 8.06 -15.56
CA ALA A 244 -2.51 7.88 -15.01
C ALA A 244 -1.76 6.67 -15.58
N VAL A 245 -2.50 5.68 -16.12
CA VAL A 245 -1.93 4.43 -16.68
C VAL A 245 -1.92 4.40 -18.21
N SER A 246 -2.57 5.36 -18.89
CA SER A 246 -2.48 5.57 -20.34
C SER A 246 -1.13 6.19 -20.72
#